data_3987a8e2cc8535fedb6bc586e3b3e7ce
#
_entry.id   3987a8e2cc8535fedb6bc586e3b3e7ce
#
_cell.length_a   1.000
_cell.length_b   1.000
_cell.length_c   1.000
_cell.angle_alpha   90.00
_cell.angle_beta   90.00
_cell.angle_gamma   90.00
#
_symmetry.space_group_name_H-M   'P 1'
#
loop_
_entity.id
_entity.type
_entity.pdbx_description
1 polymer ?
#
loop_
_entity_poly.entity_id
_entity_poly.type
_entity_poly.pdbx_seq_one_letter_code
_entity_poly.pdbx_strand_id
1 'polypeptide(L)'
;MTQHHRVVIIGAGAAGIGMAVTFKTLNMEDVCIIEKNTIGHSFKQWPKSTRTITPSFTSNGFGMPDMNAISLDTSPAFTFNEEHVSGETYAEYLNIVADHYGVHVETETTVTGVQLVDGIYEIETSRGKFTSDYIFVATGDYAFPNQPFTVGCHYSEIDDFTSFSGDHYVVIGGNESGFDAAIQLAKNGASVEMYTTSTGFGEEDADPSVRLSPYTHQRLKDVVEAGHDIEMHVGHEVIDTREDDDGYHILLANGDTVVTPNIPILATGFDVTQNPLVQQLFTLQDGEVKLSQLDESTRYPNVFLIGATVRHEEAILCYIYKFRARFAVLAEIVMKREALPVDDATIESFKANNMYLDDYACCEVDCTC
;
A
#
# COMPACT_ATOMS: atom_id res chain seq x y z
N MET A 1 -9.38 -21.43 -24.22
CA MET A 1 -10.72 -20.79 -24.27
C MET A 1 -10.58 -19.46 -23.58
N THR A 2 -11.16 -18.40 -24.12
CA THR A 2 -11.17 -17.08 -23.48
C THR A 2 -12.26 -17.09 -22.40
N GLN A 3 -11.95 -16.72 -21.18
CA GLN A 3 -12.93 -16.59 -20.09
C GLN A 3 -13.37 -15.11 -20.03
N HIS A 4 -14.69 -14.88 -20.02
CA HIS A 4 -15.25 -13.55 -19.87
C HIS A 4 -15.77 -13.37 -18.44
N HIS A 5 -15.41 -12.22 -17.82
CA HIS A 5 -15.97 -11.78 -16.55
C HIS A 5 -16.39 -10.31 -16.68
N ARG A 6 -17.53 -9.98 -16.12
CA ARG A 6 -17.98 -8.58 -16.13
C ARG A 6 -16.97 -7.65 -15.48
N VAL A 7 -16.40 -8.07 -14.36
CA VAL A 7 -15.34 -7.34 -13.68
C VAL A 7 -14.10 -8.21 -13.52
N VAL A 8 -12.97 -7.69 -13.95
CA VAL A 8 -11.65 -8.24 -13.62
C VAL A 8 -10.92 -7.27 -12.72
N ILE A 9 -10.41 -7.78 -11.60
CA ILE A 9 -9.55 -7.07 -10.66
C ILE A 9 -8.13 -7.60 -10.82
N ILE A 10 -7.14 -6.74 -10.99
CA ILE A 10 -5.73 -7.13 -11.16
C ILE A 10 -4.98 -6.85 -9.86
N GLY A 11 -4.64 -7.94 -9.14
CA GLY A 11 -3.98 -7.92 -7.85
C GLY A 11 -4.89 -8.41 -6.71
N ALA A 12 -4.39 -9.34 -5.88
CA ALA A 12 -5.09 -9.94 -4.74
C ALA A 12 -4.52 -9.46 -3.38
N GLY A 13 -4.19 -8.19 -3.28
CA GLY A 13 -3.90 -7.51 -2.01
C GLY A 13 -5.17 -7.07 -1.28
N ALA A 14 -5.01 -6.25 -0.24
CA ALA A 14 -6.13 -5.72 0.55
C ALA A 14 -7.18 -5.01 -0.32
N ALA A 15 -6.75 -4.21 -1.30
CA ALA A 15 -7.65 -3.50 -2.19
C ALA A 15 -8.41 -4.44 -3.13
N GLY A 16 -7.72 -5.41 -3.74
CA GLY A 16 -8.37 -6.34 -4.68
C GLY A 16 -9.36 -7.29 -4.01
N ILE A 17 -8.97 -7.91 -2.90
CA ILE A 17 -9.87 -8.78 -2.13
C ILE A 17 -11.05 -7.97 -1.58
N GLY A 18 -10.79 -6.79 -0.98
CA GLY A 18 -11.84 -5.93 -0.43
C GLY A 18 -12.85 -5.47 -1.48
N MET A 19 -12.39 -5.12 -2.69
CA MET A 19 -13.26 -4.74 -3.81
C MET A 19 -14.14 -5.92 -4.27
N ALA A 20 -13.57 -7.12 -4.42
CA ALA A 20 -14.31 -8.31 -4.80
C ALA A 20 -15.36 -8.70 -3.74
N VAL A 21 -14.99 -8.63 -2.45
CA VAL A 21 -15.93 -8.84 -1.34
C VAL A 21 -17.07 -7.84 -1.37
N THR A 22 -16.77 -6.56 -1.65
CA THR A 22 -17.79 -5.52 -1.75
C THR A 22 -18.77 -5.79 -2.90
N PHE A 23 -18.30 -6.21 -4.07
CA PHE A 23 -19.19 -6.63 -5.16
C PHE A 23 -20.10 -7.80 -4.74
N LYS A 24 -19.54 -8.82 -4.09
CA LYS A 24 -20.33 -9.96 -3.59
C LYS A 24 -21.36 -9.55 -2.53
N THR A 25 -20.99 -8.66 -1.62
CA THR A 25 -21.92 -8.10 -0.62
C THR A 25 -23.10 -7.37 -1.28
N LEU A 26 -22.89 -6.78 -2.45
CA LEU A 26 -23.92 -6.15 -3.28
C LEU A 26 -24.58 -7.14 -4.28
N ASN A 27 -24.37 -8.45 -4.15
CA ASN A 27 -24.93 -9.51 -5.00
C ASN A 27 -24.45 -9.49 -6.47
N MET A 28 -23.25 -8.99 -6.72
CA MET A 28 -22.60 -9.09 -8.02
C MET A 28 -21.55 -10.21 -7.99
N GLU A 29 -21.88 -11.35 -8.62
CA GLU A 29 -21.08 -12.57 -8.55
C GLU A 29 -20.02 -12.70 -9.67
N ASP A 30 -20.23 -12.04 -10.82
CA ASP A 30 -19.35 -12.16 -12.00
C ASP A 30 -18.12 -11.25 -11.87
N VAL A 31 -17.28 -11.59 -10.91
CA VAL A 31 -16.03 -10.91 -10.56
C VAL A 31 -14.90 -11.94 -10.47
N CYS A 32 -13.79 -11.67 -11.15
CA CYS A 32 -12.59 -12.50 -11.09
C CYS A 32 -11.37 -11.64 -10.70
N ILE A 33 -10.55 -12.13 -9.80
CA ILE A 33 -9.25 -11.53 -9.51
C ILE A 33 -8.16 -12.28 -10.25
N ILE A 34 -7.24 -11.57 -10.90
CA ILE A 34 -6.02 -12.13 -11.48
C ILE A 34 -4.84 -11.68 -10.63
N GLU A 35 -4.12 -12.65 -10.06
CA GLU A 35 -3.00 -12.40 -9.15
C GLU A 35 -1.73 -13.06 -9.69
N LYS A 36 -0.65 -12.25 -9.76
CA LYS A 36 0.64 -12.72 -10.27
C LYS A 36 1.26 -13.85 -9.43
N ASN A 37 1.08 -13.79 -8.11
CA ASN A 37 1.64 -14.73 -7.16
C ASN A 37 0.52 -15.40 -6.34
N THR A 38 0.47 -15.11 -5.04
CA THR A 38 -0.54 -15.63 -4.10
C THR A 38 -1.30 -14.48 -3.45
N ILE A 39 -2.48 -14.75 -2.90
CA ILE A 39 -3.24 -13.75 -2.13
C ILE A 39 -2.35 -13.16 -1.05
N GLY A 40 -2.36 -11.83 -0.95
CA GLY A 40 -1.60 -11.08 0.04
C GLY A 40 -0.09 -11.10 -0.16
N HIS A 41 0.42 -11.40 -1.35
CA HIS A 41 1.84 -11.60 -1.61
C HIS A 41 2.72 -10.44 -1.15
N SER A 42 2.35 -9.19 -1.40
CA SER A 42 3.13 -8.02 -0.98
C SER A 42 3.34 -7.96 0.54
N PHE A 43 2.34 -8.38 1.32
CA PHE A 43 2.47 -8.44 2.79
C PHE A 43 3.44 -9.53 3.23
N LYS A 44 3.48 -10.68 2.53
CA LYS A 44 4.43 -11.77 2.80
C LYS A 44 5.89 -11.38 2.49
N GLN A 45 6.09 -10.31 1.72
CA GLN A 45 7.43 -9.76 1.41
C GLN A 45 7.89 -8.71 2.42
N TRP A 46 7.08 -8.33 3.39
CA TRP A 46 7.51 -7.43 4.45
C TRP A 46 8.60 -8.07 5.30
N PRO A 47 9.56 -7.28 5.80
CA PRO A 47 10.48 -7.77 6.82
C PRO A 47 9.71 -8.41 8.00
N LYS A 48 10.22 -9.50 8.55
CA LYS A 48 9.55 -10.25 9.63
C LYS A 48 9.19 -9.42 10.85
N SER A 49 9.95 -8.36 11.11
CA SER A 49 9.72 -7.43 12.21
C SER A 49 8.66 -6.37 11.92
N THR A 50 8.33 -6.13 10.65
CA THR A 50 7.39 -5.09 10.22
C THR A 50 5.96 -5.42 10.66
N ARG A 51 5.25 -4.40 11.09
CA ARG A 51 3.86 -4.49 11.56
C ARG A 51 3.01 -3.41 10.90
N THR A 52 1.71 -3.64 10.86
CA THR A 52 0.77 -2.57 10.49
C THR A 52 0.95 -1.39 11.46
N ILE A 53 1.10 -0.19 10.93
CA ILE A 53 1.20 1.03 11.74
C ILE A 53 -0.15 1.49 12.26
N THR A 54 -1.23 1.10 11.58
CA THR A 54 -2.61 1.31 12.02
C THR A 54 -2.98 0.17 12.99
N PRO A 55 -3.50 0.49 14.18
CA PRO A 55 -3.94 -0.53 15.12
C PRO A 55 -5.22 -1.24 14.65
N SER A 56 -5.31 -2.52 14.95
CA SER A 56 -6.51 -3.33 14.79
C SER A 56 -7.24 -3.49 16.12
N PHE A 57 -8.57 -3.41 16.13
CA PHE A 57 -9.36 -3.65 17.33
C PHE A 57 -10.64 -4.41 17.03
N THR A 58 -11.11 -5.15 18.05
CA THR A 58 -12.29 -6.00 17.96
C THR A 58 -13.62 -5.24 18.15
N SER A 59 -13.55 -3.94 18.45
CA SER A 59 -14.74 -3.13 18.74
C SER A 59 -14.86 -1.95 17.80
N ASN A 60 -16.09 -1.60 17.46
CA ASN A 60 -16.43 -0.43 16.66
C ASN A 60 -16.56 0.83 17.54
N GLY A 61 -15.48 1.20 18.25
CA GLY A 61 -15.47 2.35 19.17
C GLY A 61 -15.55 3.71 18.47
N PHE A 62 -15.25 3.77 17.16
CA PHE A 62 -15.21 5.02 16.37
C PHE A 62 -16.26 5.07 15.27
N GLY A 63 -17.29 4.23 15.31
CA GLY A 63 -18.31 4.17 14.26
C GLY A 63 -17.82 3.55 12.95
N MET A 64 -16.74 2.76 12.99
CA MET A 64 -16.20 2.02 11.84
C MET A 64 -15.72 0.64 12.24
N PRO A 65 -15.66 -0.35 11.35
CA PRO A 65 -15.02 -1.63 11.61
C PRO A 65 -13.53 -1.46 11.91
N ASP A 66 -12.89 -2.53 12.37
CA ASP A 66 -11.44 -2.60 12.54
C ASP A 66 -10.72 -1.85 11.40
N MET A 67 -9.77 -0.99 11.75
CA MET A 67 -9.13 -0.09 10.77
C MET A 67 -8.37 -0.84 9.67
N ASN A 68 -7.93 -2.07 9.93
CA ASN A 68 -7.28 -2.92 8.95
C ASN A 68 -8.23 -3.96 8.31
N ALA A 69 -9.50 -3.99 8.68
CA ALA A 69 -10.50 -4.83 8.01
C ALA A 69 -10.81 -4.31 6.59
N ILE A 70 -11.09 -5.24 5.67
CA ILE A 70 -11.45 -4.92 4.28
C ILE A 70 -12.93 -5.10 3.98
N SER A 71 -13.72 -5.55 4.95
CA SER A 71 -15.17 -5.74 4.86
C SER A 71 -15.87 -5.30 6.14
N LEU A 72 -17.21 -5.22 6.11
CA LEU A 72 -18.03 -4.74 7.22
C LEU A 72 -18.00 -5.64 8.46
N ASP A 73 -17.80 -6.93 8.27
CA ASP A 73 -18.02 -7.98 9.25
C ASP A 73 -16.78 -8.83 9.58
N THR A 74 -15.61 -8.39 9.12
CA THR A 74 -14.32 -9.05 9.41
C THR A 74 -13.40 -8.16 10.22
N SER A 75 -12.45 -8.77 10.96
CA SER A 75 -11.45 -8.05 11.75
C SER A 75 -10.17 -8.89 11.90
N PRO A 76 -9.01 -8.39 11.49
CA PRO A 76 -7.74 -9.03 11.80
C PRO A 76 -7.52 -9.22 13.30
N ALA A 77 -7.85 -8.20 14.12
CA ALA A 77 -7.70 -8.28 15.56
C ALA A 77 -8.57 -9.38 16.18
N PHE A 78 -9.81 -9.54 15.72
CA PHE A 78 -10.68 -10.61 16.20
C PHE A 78 -10.18 -11.99 15.80
N THR A 79 -9.63 -12.11 14.58
CA THR A 79 -9.15 -13.38 14.03
C THR A 79 -7.85 -13.84 14.70
N PHE A 80 -6.91 -12.93 14.93
CA PHE A 80 -5.54 -13.26 15.36
C PHE A 80 -5.17 -12.74 16.75
N ASN A 81 -6.01 -11.93 17.37
CA ASN A 81 -5.75 -11.29 18.67
C ASN A 81 -4.44 -10.45 18.67
N GLU A 82 -4.17 -9.76 17.57
CA GLU A 82 -3.02 -8.87 17.38
C GLU A 82 -3.52 -7.44 17.10
N GLU A 83 -2.93 -6.45 17.78
CA GLU A 83 -3.23 -5.03 17.56
C GLU A 83 -2.48 -4.51 16.31
N HIS A 84 -1.19 -4.82 16.21
CA HIS A 84 -0.35 -4.49 15.07
C HIS A 84 0.10 -5.76 14.34
N VAL A 85 -0.62 -6.10 13.30
CA VAL A 85 -0.51 -7.40 12.61
C VAL A 85 0.76 -7.47 11.78
N SER A 86 1.40 -8.64 11.76
CA SER A 86 2.53 -8.90 10.86
C SER A 86 2.06 -9.00 9.41
N GLY A 87 2.98 -8.85 8.46
CA GLY A 87 2.65 -9.04 7.04
C GLY A 87 2.14 -10.45 6.76
N GLU A 88 2.76 -11.49 7.33
CA GLU A 88 2.32 -12.88 7.17
C GLU A 88 0.90 -13.10 7.72
N THR A 89 0.64 -12.62 8.94
CA THR A 89 -0.68 -12.68 9.57
C THR A 89 -1.73 -11.94 8.75
N TYR A 90 -1.38 -10.76 8.19
CA TYR A 90 -2.32 -10.01 7.36
C TYR A 90 -2.63 -10.72 6.03
N ALA A 91 -1.62 -11.35 5.41
CA ALA A 91 -1.83 -12.15 4.21
C ALA A 91 -2.73 -13.37 4.50
N GLU A 92 -2.60 -14.01 5.68
CA GLU A 92 -3.50 -15.08 6.12
C GLU A 92 -4.93 -14.57 6.32
N TYR A 93 -5.11 -13.39 6.95
CA TYR A 93 -6.42 -12.73 7.04
C TYR A 93 -7.06 -12.57 5.67
N LEU A 94 -6.33 -12.09 4.64
CA LEU A 94 -6.85 -11.93 3.29
C LEU A 94 -7.28 -13.26 2.67
N ASN A 95 -6.54 -14.35 2.89
CA ASN A 95 -6.91 -15.68 2.44
C ASN A 95 -8.21 -16.16 3.11
N ILE A 96 -8.32 -16.03 4.43
CA ILE A 96 -9.53 -16.40 5.18
C ILE A 96 -10.75 -15.63 4.66
N VAL A 97 -10.61 -14.32 4.43
CA VAL A 97 -11.70 -13.49 3.90
C VAL A 97 -12.06 -13.90 2.48
N ALA A 98 -11.09 -14.14 1.61
CA ALA A 98 -11.34 -14.61 0.25
C ALA A 98 -12.10 -15.93 0.22
N ASP A 99 -11.69 -16.89 1.05
CA ASP A 99 -12.35 -18.20 1.18
C ASP A 99 -13.77 -18.07 1.75
N HIS A 100 -13.95 -17.26 2.80
CA HIS A 100 -15.24 -17.05 3.43
C HIS A 100 -16.29 -16.50 2.46
N TYR A 101 -15.91 -15.54 1.64
CA TYR A 101 -16.80 -14.94 0.64
C TYR A 101 -16.83 -15.71 -0.70
N GLY A 102 -16.02 -16.76 -0.84
CA GLY A 102 -15.91 -17.52 -2.11
C GLY A 102 -15.43 -16.63 -3.27
N VAL A 103 -14.42 -15.79 -3.02
CA VAL A 103 -13.84 -14.92 -4.05
C VAL A 103 -13.07 -15.76 -5.08
N HIS A 104 -13.36 -15.57 -6.34
CA HIS A 104 -12.64 -16.25 -7.42
C HIS A 104 -11.30 -15.55 -7.69
N VAL A 105 -10.18 -16.24 -7.45
CA VAL A 105 -8.82 -15.72 -7.64
C VAL A 105 -8.01 -16.67 -8.53
N GLU A 106 -7.58 -16.18 -9.68
CA GLU A 106 -6.61 -16.84 -10.56
C GLU A 106 -5.20 -16.47 -10.12
N THR A 107 -4.63 -17.26 -9.21
CA THR A 107 -3.27 -17.09 -8.68
C THR A 107 -2.21 -17.53 -9.69
N GLU A 108 -0.93 -17.15 -9.46
CA GLU A 108 0.21 -17.45 -10.33
C GLU A 108 -0.03 -17.08 -11.80
N THR A 109 -0.84 -16.03 -12.03
CA THR A 109 -1.29 -15.58 -13.34
C THR A 109 -0.90 -14.11 -13.54
N THR A 110 0.15 -13.88 -14.31
CA THR A 110 0.66 -12.54 -14.59
C THR A 110 -0.09 -11.91 -15.74
N VAL A 111 -0.69 -10.74 -15.57
CA VAL A 111 -1.21 -9.92 -16.67
C VAL A 111 -0.03 -9.31 -17.42
N THR A 112 0.03 -9.54 -18.72
CA THR A 112 1.10 -9.09 -19.61
C THR A 112 0.68 -7.97 -20.55
N GLY A 113 -0.61 -7.73 -20.71
CA GLY A 113 -1.14 -6.66 -21.55
C GLY A 113 -2.66 -6.56 -21.44
N VAL A 114 -3.18 -5.36 -21.74
CA VAL A 114 -4.61 -5.08 -21.77
C VAL A 114 -4.91 -4.27 -23.03
N GLN A 115 -5.94 -4.63 -23.78
CA GLN A 115 -6.35 -3.92 -24.96
C GLN A 115 -7.88 -3.73 -24.97
N LEU A 116 -8.35 -2.58 -25.41
CA LEU A 116 -9.77 -2.33 -25.63
C LEU A 116 -10.11 -2.66 -27.10
N VAL A 117 -10.95 -3.67 -27.31
CA VAL A 117 -11.37 -4.15 -28.63
C VAL A 117 -12.89 -4.18 -28.66
N ASP A 118 -13.50 -3.42 -29.56
CA ASP A 118 -14.95 -3.36 -29.74
C ASP A 118 -15.76 -3.12 -28.45
N GLY A 119 -15.19 -2.35 -27.52
CA GLY A 119 -15.83 -1.98 -26.24
C GLY A 119 -15.60 -3.00 -25.11
N ILE A 120 -14.88 -4.07 -25.34
CA ILE A 120 -14.51 -5.11 -24.34
C ILE A 120 -13.01 -5.10 -24.14
N TYR A 121 -12.55 -5.24 -22.91
CA TYR A 121 -11.14 -5.40 -22.59
C TYR A 121 -10.67 -6.83 -22.83
N GLU A 122 -9.67 -6.97 -23.68
CA GLU A 122 -8.90 -8.23 -23.81
C GLU A 122 -7.68 -8.14 -22.89
N ILE A 123 -7.55 -9.11 -21.99
CA ILE A 123 -6.50 -9.20 -20.97
C ILE A 123 -5.63 -10.42 -21.30
N GLU A 124 -4.38 -10.14 -21.69
CA GLU A 124 -3.40 -11.19 -21.92
C GLU A 124 -2.69 -11.55 -20.62
N THR A 125 -2.55 -12.84 -20.37
CA THR A 125 -1.88 -13.35 -19.18
C THR A 125 -0.90 -14.48 -19.49
N SER A 126 -0.06 -14.81 -18.52
CA SER A 126 0.86 -15.95 -18.61
C SER A 126 0.15 -17.31 -18.75
N ARG A 127 -1.16 -17.39 -18.45
CA ARG A 127 -1.95 -18.64 -18.47
C ARG A 127 -3.11 -18.64 -19.47
N GLY A 128 -3.22 -17.61 -20.31
CA GLY A 128 -4.27 -17.52 -21.32
C GLY A 128 -4.85 -16.12 -21.41
N LYS A 129 -6.06 -16.03 -21.98
CA LYS A 129 -6.74 -14.77 -22.23
C LYS A 129 -8.04 -14.68 -21.44
N PHE A 130 -8.27 -13.51 -20.86
CA PHE A 130 -9.53 -13.12 -20.26
C PHE A 130 -10.12 -11.95 -21.03
N THR A 131 -11.43 -11.75 -20.89
CA THR A 131 -12.10 -10.54 -21.37
C THR A 131 -12.96 -9.95 -20.25
N SER A 132 -13.16 -8.63 -20.27
CA SER A 132 -13.91 -7.94 -19.21
C SER A 132 -14.56 -6.66 -19.72
N ASP A 133 -15.68 -6.26 -19.10
CA ASP A 133 -16.31 -4.96 -19.32
C ASP A 133 -15.69 -3.88 -18.44
N TYR A 134 -15.18 -4.27 -17.26
CA TYR A 134 -14.57 -3.39 -16.25
C TYR A 134 -13.25 -3.94 -15.73
N ILE A 135 -12.27 -3.06 -15.56
CA ILE A 135 -10.97 -3.41 -14.96
C ILE A 135 -10.72 -2.58 -13.72
N PHE A 136 -10.35 -3.24 -12.63
CA PHE A 136 -9.85 -2.59 -11.41
C PHE A 136 -8.37 -2.93 -11.22
N VAL A 137 -7.50 -1.92 -11.25
CA VAL A 137 -6.07 -2.08 -11.02
C VAL A 137 -5.80 -1.93 -9.53
N ALA A 138 -5.48 -3.05 -8.87
CA ALA A 138 -5.26 -3.19 -7.43
C ALA A 138 -3.85 -3.69 -7.12
N THR A 139 -2.88 -3.37 -7.97
CA THR A 139 -1.51 -3.90 -7.92
C THR A 139 -0.64 -3.31 -6.83
N GLY A 140 -1.08 -2.21 -6.19
CA GLY A 140 -0.27 -1.48 -5.20
C GLY A 140 1.01 -0.92 -5.78
N ASP A 141 1.94 -0.55 -4.92
CA ASP A 141 3.23 0.03 -5.25
C ASP A 141 4.42 -0.80 -4.71
N TYR A 142 4.22 -1.67 -3.73
CA TYR A 142 5.29 -2.40 -3.04
C TYR A 142 6.22 -3.19 -3.98
N ALA A 143 5.73 -3.63 -5.14
CA ALA A 143 6.53 -4.28 -6.17
C ALA A 143 7.39 -3.31 -7.01
N PHE A 144 7.30 -2.01 -6.76
CA PHE A 144 7.98 -0.95 -7.49
C PHE A 144 8.76 -0.04 -6.54
N PRO A 145 9.83 -0.55 -5.93
CA PRO A 145 10.67 0.22 -5.03
C PRO A 145 11.32 1.40 -5.77
N ASN A 146 11.30 2.57 -5.14
CA ASN A 146 12.02 3.73 -5.64
C ASN A 146 13.51 3.59 -5.26
N GLN A 147 14.35 3.20 -6.20
CA GLN A 147 15.79 3.00 -6.03
C GLN A 147 16.59 4.07 -6.79
N PRO A 148 16.73 5.29 -6.25
CA PRO A 148 17.42 6.38 -6.94
C PRO A 148 18.95 6.18 -6.99
N PHE A 149 19.49 5.24 -6.21
CA PHE A 149 20.91 4.98 -6.08
C PHE A 149 21.28 3.57 -6.55
N THR A 150 22.50 3.42 -7.07
CA THR A 150 23.01 2.13 -7.57
C THR A 150 23.56 1.22 -6.47
N VAL A 151 23.91 1.80 -5.32
CA VAL A 151 24.50 1.09 -4.18
C VAL A 151 23.61 1.29 -2.96
N GLY A 152 23.16 0.20 -2.35
CA GLY A 152 22.31 0.17 -1.17
C GLY A 152 21.35 -1.01 -1.19
N CYS A 153 20.81 -1.36 -0.04
CA CYS A 153 19.79 -2.37 0.13
C CYS A 153 18.44 -1.69 0.34
N HIS A 154 17.50 -1.83 -0.60
CA HIS A 154 16.19 -1.23 -0.42
C HIS A 154 15.42 -1.95 0.69
N TYR A 155 14.63 -1.21 1.47
CA TYR A 155 13.83 -1.74 2.59
C TYR A 155 12.98 -2.97 2.20
N SER A 156 12.41 -2.99 1.00
CA SER A 156 11.62 -4.12 0.49
C SER A 156 12.41 -5.39 0.15
N GLU A 157 13.74 -5.31 0.12
CA GLU A 157 14.64 -6.46 -0.14
C GLU A 157 15.04 -7.18 1.16
N ILE A 158 14.68 -6.60 2.32
CA ILE A 158 15.03 -7.11 3.63
C ILE A 158 13.97 -8.11 4.11
N ASP A 159 14.38 -9.38 4.30
CA ASP A 159 13.51 -10.40 4.90
C ASP A 159 13.54 -10.31 6.44
N ASP A 160 14.74 -10.18 7.02
CA ASP A 160 14.92 -10.22 8.47
C ASP A 160 16.09 -9.32 8.90
N PHE A 161 15.81 -8.31 9.71
CA PHE A 161 16.82 -7.41 10.25
C PHE A 161 17.84 -8.11 11.17
N THR A 162 17.52 -9.27 11.73
CA THR A 162 18.47 -10.04 12.54
C THR A 162 19.68 -10.56 11.75
N SER A 163 19.62 -10.54 10.42
CA SER A 163 20.75 -10.87 9.54
C SER A 163 21.81 -9.76 9.47
N PHE A 164 21.48 -8.54 9.91
CA PHE A 164 22.37 -7.40 9.93
C PHE A 164 23.18 -7.40 11.24
N SER A 165 24.48 -7.68 11.17
CA SER A 165 25.36 -7.87 12.33
C SER A 165 26.47 -6.83 12.46
N GLY A 166 26.43 -5.77 11.65
CA GLY A 166 27.42 -4.67 11.73
C GLY A 166 27.17 -3.76 12.94
N ASP A 167 28.21 -3.01 13.33
CA ASP A 167 28.14 -2.11 14.48
C ASP A 167 27.58 -0.72 14.13
N HIS A 168 27.55 -0.37 12.84
CA HIS A 168 27.11 0.95 12.36
C HIS A 168 26.42 0.84 11.01
N TYR A 169 25.27 1.51 10.85
CA TYR A 169 24.52 1.58 9.61
C TYR A 169 24.04 3.00 9.29
N VAL A 170 23.94 3.27 7.99
CA VAL A 170 23.30 4.47 7.46
C VAL A 170 21.94 4.08 6.86
N VAL A 171 20.89 4.82 7.22
CA VAL A 171 19.55 4.72 6.65
C VAL A 171 19.24 5.99 5.86
N ILE A 172 18.84 5.84 4.62
CA ILE A 172 18.48 6.95 3.72
C ILE A 172 16.95 6.99 3.58
N GLY A 173 16.34 8.02 4.17
CA GLY A 173 14.90 8.22 4.25
C GLY A 173 14.39 8.36 5.69
N GLY A 174 13.41 9.24 5.92
CA GLY A 174 12.97 9.69 7.25
C GLY A 174 11.48 9.50 7.52
N ASN A 175 10.81 8.53 6.88
CA ASN A 175 9.42 8.16 7.13
C ASN A 175 9.32 6.74 7.72
N GLU A 176 8.14 6.13 7.75
CA GLU A 176 7.84 4.87 8.43
C GLU A 176 8.87 3.76 8.18
N SER A 177 9.23 3.48 6.92
CA SER A 177 10.22 2.44 6.59
C SER A 177 11.62 2.78 7.09
N GLY A 178 12.02 4.07 7.07
CA GLY A 178 13.31 4.53 7.58
C GLY A 178 13.40 4.37 9.09
N PHE A 179 12.39 4.78 9.82
CA PHE A 179 12.33 4.59 11.27
C PHE A 179 12.20 3.11 11.66
N ASP A 180 11.43 2.31 10.93
CA ASP A 180 11.37 0.87 11.21
C ASP A 180 12.75 0.22 11.04
N ALA A 181 13.47 0.51 9.96
CA ALA A 181 14.83 0.02 9.73
C ALA A 181 15.78 0.47 10.86
N ALA A 182 15.79 1.77 11.19
CA ALA A 182 16.67 2.30 12.23
C ALA A 182 16.40 1.67 13.60
N ILE A 183 15.14 1.52 13.97
CA ILE A 183 14.72 0.88 15.22
C ILE A 183 15.18 -0.58 15.28
N GLN A 184 15.05 -1.35 14.19
CA GLN A 184 15.45 -2.76 14.18
C GLN A 184 16.98 -2.91 14.24
N LEU A 185 17.72 -2.11 13.46
CA LEU A 185 19.18 -2.12 13.49
C LEU A 185 19.72 -1.72 14.87
N ALA A 186 19.14 -0.67 15.47
CA ALA A 186 19.51 -0.24 16.82
C ALA A 186 19.23 -1.32 17.89
N LYS A 187 18.09 -2.02 17.80
CA LYS A 187 17.78 -3.18 18.67
C LYS A 187 18.76 -4.33 18.51
N ASN A 188 19.37 -4.49 17.33
CA ASN A 188 20.44 -5.46 17.10
C ASN A 188 21.79 -4.99 17.65
N GLY A 189 21.87 -3.78 18.22
CA GLY A 189 23.07 -3.23 18.87
C GLY A 189 23.92 -2.32 17.98
N ALA A 190 23.46 -1.99 16.78
CA ALA A 190 24.16 -1.05 15.91
C ALA A 190 23.89 0.41 16.32
N SER A 191 24.85 1.31 16.10
CA SER A 191 24.58 2.74 15.97
C SER A 191 24.01 3.02 14.59
N VAL A 192 23.06 3.95 14.49
CA VAL A 192 22.35 4.25 13.24
C VAL A 192 22.35 5.74 12.97
N GLU A 193 22.78 6.15 11.78
CA GLU A 193 22.61 7.49 11.27
C GLU A 193 21.52 7.51 10.19
N MET A 194 20.55 8.42 10.31
CA MET A 194 19.49 8.60 9.33
C MET A 194 19.69 9.90 8.55
N TYR A 195 19.73 9.83 7.23
CA TYR A 195 19.85 11.00 6.34
C TYR A 195 18.56 11.19 5.55
N THR A 196 17.95 12.38 5.62
CA THR A 196 16.70 12.66 4.94
C THR A 196 16.53 14.14 4.63
N THR A 197 15.80 14.46 3.56
CA THR A 197 15.40 15.85 3.23
C THR A 197 14.26 16.33 4.12
N SER A 198 13.33 15.42 4.46
CA SER A 198 12.16 15.68 5.29
C SER A 198 11.82 14.45 6.12
N THR A 199 11.02 14.61 7.13
CA THR A 199 10.59 13.51 8.00
C THR A 199 9.17 13.75 8.48
N GLY A 200 8.37 12.69 8.61
CA GLY A 200 7.09 12.73 9.32
C GLY A 200 7.21 12.87 10.84
N PHE A 201 8.44 12.83 11.39
CA PHE A 201 8.69 13.05 12.81
C PHE A 201 8.55 14.54 13.14
N GLY A 202 7.64 14.86 14.05
CA GLY A 202 7.35 16.24 14.45
C GLY A 202 6.48 17.03 13.46
N GLU A 203 5.99 16.40 12.40
CA GLU A 203 5.02 17.00 11.49
C GLU A 203 3.67 17.21 12.21
N GLU A 204 3.07 18.39 12.04
CA GLU A 204 1.83 18.80 12.70
C GLU A 204 0.60 18.72 11.77
N ASP A 205 0.79 18.30 10.51
CA ASP A 205 -0.31 18.15 9.56
C ASP A 205 -1.42 17.23 10.09
N ALA A 206 -2.67 17.56 9.78
CA ALA A 206 -3.81 16.75 10.20
C ALA A 206 -3.88 15.39 9.51
N ASP A 207 -3.36 15.27 8.26
CA ASP A 207 -3.35 14.01 7.54
C ASP A 207 -2.29 13.04 8.08
N PRO A 208 -2.71 11.88 8.62
CA PRO A 208 -1.78 10.87 9.12
C PRO A 208 -0.88 10.29 8.02
N SER A 209 -1.16 10.53 6.74
CA SER A 209 -0.33 10.04 5.62
C SER A 209 1.02 10.74 5.51
N VAL A 210 1.15 11.95 6.05
CA VAL A 210 2.40 12.75 6.03
C VAL A 210 3.12 12.76 7.37
N ARG A 211 2.51 12.16 8.42
CA ARG A 211 3.05 12.09 9.77
C ARG A 211 3.62 10.71 10.08
N LEU A 212 4.60 10.68 10.98
CA LEU A 212 5.04 9.41 11.57
C LEU A 212 3.95 8.87 12.52
N SER A 213 3.61 7.60 12.39
CA SER A 213 2.55 6.98 13.19
C SER A 213 2.86 7.00 14.70
N PRO A 214 1.84 7.09 15.57
CA PRO A 214 2.03 6.98 17.02
C PRO A 214 2.72 5.67 17.43
N TYR A 215 2.45 4.59 16.70
CA TYR A 215 3.10 3.30 16.93
C TYR A 215 4.61 3.37 16.71
N THR A 216 5.06 3.96 15.61
CA THR A 216 6.48 4.11 15.31
C THR A 216 7.15 5.11 16.25
N HIS A 217 6.46 6.20 16.61
CA HIS A 217 6.92 7.14 17.65
C HIS A 217 7.19 6.44 18.97
N GLN A 218 6.27 5.58 19.43
CA GLN A 218 6.45 4.86 20.70
C GLN A 218 7.64 3.90 20.62
N ARG A 219 7.77 3.16 19.53
CA ARG A 219 8.88 2.23 19.31
C ARG A 219 10.24 2.95 19.28
N LEU A 220 10.32 4.11 18.63
CA LEU A 220 11.52 4.95 18.61
C LEU A 220 11.87 5.42 20.03
N LYS A 221 10.89 5.92 20.76
CA LYS A 221 11.08 6.34 22.15
C LYS A 221 11.61 5.21 23.02
N ASP A 222 11.01 4.02 22.93
CA ASP A 222 11.43 2.85 23.73
C ASP A 222 12.90 2.46 23.45
N VAL A 223 13.32 2.54 22.19
CA VAL A 223 14.69 2.22 21.77
C VAL A 223 15.69 3.26 22.30
N VAL A 224 15.37 4.56 22.22
CA VAL A 224 16.21 5.63 22.73
C VAL A 224 16.28 5.60 24.26
N GLU A 225 15.16 5.35 24.95
CA GLU A 225 15.14 5.21 26.43
C GLU A 225 15.91 3.95 26.90
N ALA A 226 16.01 2.91 26.08
CA ALA A 226 16.84 1.74 26.33
C ALA A 226 18.35 2.02 26.13
N GLY A 227 18.72 3.22 25.67
CA GLY A 227 20.10 3.65 25.47
C GLY A 227 20.73 3.25 24.15
N HIS A 228 19.91 2.90 23.14
CA HIS A 228 20.39 2.69 21.78
C HIS A 228 20.60 4.02 21.05
N ASP A 229 21.53 4.03 20.11
CA ASP A 229 21.98 5.24 19.42
C ASP A 229 21.36 5.34 18.02
N ILE A 230 20.50 6.36 17.82
CA ILE A 230 19.94 6.73 16.52
C ILE A 230 20.10 8.24 16.35
N GLU A 231 20.93 8.64 15.38
CA GLU A 231 21.14 10.05 15.04
C GLU A 231 20.39 10.41 13.76
N MET A 232 19.65 11.53 13.78
CA MET A 232 18.89 12.01 12.62
C MET A 232 19.48 13.28 12.03
N HIS A 233 19.81 13.24 10.74
CA HIS A 233 20.31 14.37 9.96
C HIS A 233 19.21 14.85 8.99
N VAL A 234 18.26 15.63 9.51
CA VAL A 234 17.14 16.18 8.71
C VAL A 234 17.64 17.39 7.89
N GLY A 235 17.17 17.50 6.66
CA GLY A 235 17.61 18.53 5.70
C GLY A 235 18.92 18.16 4.99
N HIS A 236 19.41 16.94 5.15
CA HIS A 236 20.62 16.44 4.48
C HIS A 236 20.22 15.50 3.34
N GLU A 237 20.16 16.06 2.14
CA GLU A 237 19.84 15.31 0.92
C GLU A 237 21.02 14.44 0.50
N VAL A 238 20.77 13.15 0.33
CA VAL A 238 21.71 12.20 -0.30
C VAL A 238 21.49 12.29 -1.81
N ILE A 239 22.58 12.51 -2.56
CA ILE A 239 22.54 12.66 -4.03
C ILE A 239 23.16 11.48 -4.76
N ASP A 240 24.02 10.68 -4.13
CA ASP A 240 24.64 9.50 -4.72
C ASP A 240 25.16 8.55 -3.63
N THR A 241 25.31 7.28 -3.99
CA THR A 241 25.95 6.26 -3.16
C THR A 241 26.95 5.48 -4.00
N ARG A 242 28.12 5.15 -3.43
CA ARG A 242 29.20 4.42 -4.10
C ARG A 242 29.79 3.40 -3.16
N GLU A 243 30.47 2.42 -3.74
CA GLU A 243 31.26 1.40 -3.01
C GLU A 243 32.69 1.38 -3.56
N ASP A 244 33.68 1.30 -2.68
CA ASP A 244 35.08 1.07 -3.01
C ASP A 244 35.78 0.23 -1.93
N ASP A 245 37.12 0.18 -1.97
CA ASP A 245 37.90 -0.63 -1.03
C ASP A 245 37.82 -0.14 0.44
N ASP A 246 37.41 1.13 0.66
CA ASP A 246 37.29 1.74 1.99
C ASP A 246 35.86 1.58 2.57
N GLY A 247 34.91 1.10 1.78
CA GLY A 247 33.52 0.87 2.17
C GLY A 247 32.48 1.57 1.31
N TYR A 248 31.36 1.91 1.94
CA TYR A 248 30.23 2.58 1.27
C TYR A 248 30.28 4.09 1.51
N HIS A 249 30.21 4.86 0.45
CA HIS A 249 30.25 6.32 0.46
C HIS A 249 28.89 6.89 0.13
N ILE A 250 28.35 7.70 1.04
CA ILE A 250 27.07 8.41 0.90
C ILE A 250 27.39 9.88 0.66
N LEU A 251 27.07 10.37 -0.55
CA LEU A 251 27.37 11.73 -0.98
C LEU A 251 26.17 12.64 -0.68
N LEU A 252 26.41 13.72 0.03
CA LEU A 252 25.40 14.71 0.39
C LEU A 252 25.42 15.92 -0.55
N ALA A 253 24.27 16.54 -0.76
CA ALA A 253 24.13 17.72 -1.64
C ALA A 253 24.99 18.92 -1.21
N ASN A 254 25.35 19.01 0.08
CA ASN A 254 26.22 20.05 0.61
C ASN A 254 27.72 19.83 0.28
N GLY A 255 28.06 18.68 -0.35
CA GLY A 255 29.42 18.28 -0.73
C GLY A 255 30.13 17.39 0.29
N ASP A 256 29.54 17.12 1.42
CA ASP A 256 30.08 16.17 2.40
C ASP A 256 29.93 14.74 1.93
N THR A 257 30.76 13.85 2.46
CA THR A 257 30.68 12.40 2.22
C THR A 257 30.73 11.67 3.55
N VAL A 258 29.75 10.80 3.77
CA VAL A 258 29.71 9.87 4.89
C VAL A 258 30.24 8.52 4.45
N VAL A 259 31.11 7.89 5.21
CA VAL A 259 31.65 6.57 4.90
C VAL A 259 31.22 5.57 5.97
N THR A 260 30.66 4.46 5.54
CA THR A 260 30.22 3.38 6.42
C THR A 260 30.74 2.03 5.94
N PRO A 261 31.11 1.10 6.86
CA PRO A 261 31.59 -0.22 6.48
C PRO A 261 30.46 -1.15 5.99
N ASN A 262 29.19 -0.79 6.29
CA ASN A 262 28.04 -1.62 5.97
C ASN A 262 27.18 -0.98 4.88
N ILE A 263 26.53 -1.84 4.09
CA ILE A 263 25.63 -1.39 3.00
C ILE A 263 24.56 -0.44 3.55
N PRO A 264 24.34 0.75 2.95
CA PRO A 264 23.28 1.65 3.39
C PRO A 264 21.90 1.07 3.11
N ILE A 265 20.95 1.34 4.00
CA ILE A 265 19.55 0.94 3.83
C ILE A 265 18.79 2.07 3.11
N LEU A 266 18.19 1.74 1.99
CA LEU A 266 17.40 2.68 1.20
C LEU A 266 15.92 2.58 1.60
N ALA A 267 15.45 3.53 2.40
CA ALA A 267 14.05 3.70 2.79
C ALA A 267 13.42 4.82 1.94
N THR A 268 13.63 4.74 0.64
CA THR A 268 13.32 5.78 -0.36
C THR A 268 11.91 5.66 -0.96
N GLY A 269 11.09 4.77 -0.39
CA GLY A 269 9.68 4.61 -0.76
C GLY A 269 9.46 3.78 -2.03
N PHE A 270 8.28 3.94 -2.61
CA PHE A 270 7.79 3.16 -3.75
C PHE A 270 7.20 4.10 -4.80
N ASP A 271 7.19 3.66 -6.06
CA ASP A 271 6.73 4.46 -7.18
C ASP A 271 5.79 3.67 -8.10
N VAL A 272 4.49 3.86 -7.91
CA VAL A 272 3.44 3.21 -8.72
C VAL A 272 3.54 3.55 -10.20
N THR A 273 4.17 4.68 -10.56
CA THR A 273 4.32 5.09 -11.97
C THR A 273 5.29 4.21 -12.74
N GLN A 274 6.11 3.41 -12.05
CA GLN A 274 6.96 2.40 -12.67
C GLN A 274 6.19 1.12 -13.07
N ASN A 275 4.93 0.98 -12.64
CA ASN A 275 4.10 -0.16 -13.00
C ASN A 275 3.72 -0.10 -14.49
N PRO A 276 4.09 -1.10 -15.31
CA PRO A 276 3.78 -1.11 -16.74
C PRO A 276 2.26 -1.05 -17.04
N LEU A 277 1.42 -1.67 -16.21
CA LEU A 277 -0.04 -1.59 -16.37
C LEU A 277 -0.58 -0.19 -16.09
N VAL A 278 -0.03 0.48 -15.06
CA VAL A 278 -0.40 1.87 -14.76
C VAL A 278 0.03 2.79 -15.90
N GLN A 279 1.25 2.64 -16.42
CA GLN A 279 1.73 3.40 -17.58
C GLN A 279 0.87 3.17 -18.83
N GLN A 280 0.40 1.95 -19.02
CA GLN A 280 -0.44 1.59 -20.17
C GLN A 280 -1.85 2.18 -20.05
N LEU A 281 -2.47 2.04 -18.87
CA LEU A 281 -3.91 2.24 -18.66
C LEU A 281 -4.28 3.64 -18.15
N PHE A 282 -3.32 4.40 -17.62
CA PHE A 282 -3.59 5.71 -17.01
C PHE A 282 -2.74 6.82 -17.63
N THR A 283 -3.18 8.06 -17.47
CA THR A 283 -2.37 9.23 -17.77
C THR A 283 -1.45 9.52 -16.59
N LEU A 284 -0.15 9.66 -16.86
CA LEU A 284 0.81 10.10 -15.87
C LEU A 284 1.14 11.58 -16.12
N GLN A 285 1.13 12.38 -15.06
CA GLN A 285 1.47 13.78 -15.10
C GLN A 285 2.15 14.19 -13.78
N ASP A 286 3.29 14.87 -13.88
CA ASP A 286 4.06 15.38 -12.74
C ASP A 286 4.40 14.30 -11.69
N GLY A 287 4.65 13.05 -12.14
CA GLY A 287 4.97 11.91 -11.28
C GLY A 287 3.74 11.26 -10.60
N GLU A 288 2.52 11.64 -11.01
CA GLU A 288 1.28 11.13 -10.44
C GLU A 288 0.37 10.49 -11.49
N VAL A 289 -0.51 9.60 -11.03
CA VAL A 289 -1.59 9.02 -11.83
C VAL A 289 -2.78 9.98 -11.84
N LYS A 290 -3.18 10.45 -13.01
CA LYS A 290 -4.37 11.31 -13.16
C LYS A 290 -5.64 10.48 -13.27
N LEU A 291 -6.55 10.73 -12.35
CA LEU A 291 -7.82 10.04 -12.22
C LEU A 291 -9.00 11.02 -12.35
N SER A 292 -10.15 10.48 -12.72
CA SER A 292 -11.43 11.20 -12.52
C SER A 292 -11.81 11.19 -11.03
N GLN A 293 -12.81 11.95 -10.63
CA GLN A 293 -13.36 11.94 -9.26
C GLN A 293 -13.90 10.55 -8.82
N LEU A 294 -14.05 9.64 -9.77
CA LEU A 294 -14.48 8.26 -9.53
C LEU A 294 -13.33 7.26 -9.58
N ASP A 295 -12.08 7.70 -9.38
CA ASP A 295 -10.87 6.87 -9.44
C ASP A 295 -10.70 6.16 -10.81
N GLU A 296 -11.40 6.63 -11.84
CA GLU A 296 -11.40 6.07 -13.19
C GLU A 296 -10.30 6.70 -14.05
N SER A 297 -9.71 5.91 -14.92
CA SER A 297 -8.74 6.35 -15.90
C SER A 297 -9.28 7.46 -16.79
N THR A 298 -8.49 8.50 -17.03
CA THR A 298 -8.81 9.57 -18.00
C THR A 298 -8.56 9.14 -19.46
N ARG A 299 -7.98 7.94 -19.69
CA ARG A 299 -7.67 7.42 -21.03
C ARG A 299 -8.64 6.33 -21.50
N TYR A 300 -9.06 5.48 -20.57
CA TYR A 300 -9.87 4.29 -20.87
C TYR A 300 -11.11 4.27 -19.98
N PRO A 301 -12.30 4.18 -20.57
CA PRO A 301 -13.55 4.06 -19.79
C PRO A 301 -13.58 2.73 -19.03
N ASN A 302 -14.24 2.69 -17.87
CA ASN A 302 -14.40 1.49 -17.06
C ASN A 302 -13.09 0.87 -16.53
N VAL A 303 -12.01 1.64 -16.49
CA VAL A 303 -10.72 1.23 -15.87
C VAL A 303 -10.50 2.08 -14.62
N PHE A 304 -10.40 1.45 -13.48
CA PHE A 304 -10.27 2.10 -12.17
C PHE A 304 -8.95 1.76 -11.50
N LEU A 305 -8.36 2.74 -10.82
CA LEU A 305 -7.26 2.51 -9.89
C LEU A 305 -7.84 2.41 -8.48
N ILE A 306 -7.44 1.41 -7.69
CA ILE A 306 -7.89 1.25 -6.31
C ILE A 306 -6.73 0.92 -5.36
N GLY A 307 -6.92 1.28 -4.10
CA GLY A 307 -5.95 0.97 -3.04
C GLY A 307 -5.09 2.17 -2.64
N ALA A 308 -3.97 1.89 -2.01
CA ALA A 308 -3.09 2.86 -1.36
C ALA A 308 -2.44 3.90 -2.30
N THR A 309 -2.50 3.66 -3.60
CA THR A 309 -1.89 4.52 -4.62
C THR A 309 -2.83 5.57 -5.20
N VAL A 310 -4.10 5.56 -4.80
CA VAL A 310 -5.09 6.57 -5.21
C VAL A 310 -4.80 7.89 -4.50
N ARG A 311 -4.73 8.96 -5.30
CA ARG A 311 -4.53 10.33 -4.84
C ARG A 311 -5.43 11.30 -5.60
N HIS A 312 -5.99 12.27 -4.90
CA HIS A 312 -6.78 13.36 -5.44
C HIS A 312 -6.41 14.66 -4.71
N GLU A 313 -5.66 15.54 -5.38
CA GLU A 313 -5.19 16.80 -4.77
C GLU A 313 -4.54 16.53 -3.39
N GLU A 314 -5.16 17.02 -2.31
CA GLU A 314 -4.70 16.81 -0.93
C GLU A 314 -5.09 15.43 -0.35
N ALA A 315 -6.02 14.69 -0.98
CA ALA A 315 -6.50 13.42 -0.45
C ALA A 315 -5.55 12.25 -0.80
N ILE A 316 -4.94 11.66 0.22
CA ILE A 316 -4.05 10.51 0.11
C ILE A 316 -4.71 9.27 0.73
N LEU A 317 -5.02 8.26 -0.08
CA LEU A 317 -5.71 7.05 0.37
C LEU A 317 -4.76 5.92 0.81
N CYS A 318 -3.60 6.21 1.38
CA CYS A 318 -2.54 5.23 1.67
C CYS A 318 -2.86 4.22 2.78
N TYR A 319 -3.89 4.44 3.60
CA TYR A 319 -4.30 3.52 4.66
C TYR A 319 -5.48 2.64 4.24
N ILE A 320 -5.56 1.43 4.79
CA ILE A 320 -6.65 0.47 4.50
C ILE A 320 -8.02 1.10 4.82
N TYR A 321 -8.18 1.72 5.99
CA TYR A 321 -9.43 2.37 6.37
C TYR A 321 -9.81 3.56 5.48
N LYS A 322 -8.84 4.20 4.82
CA LYS A 322 -9.09 5.26 3.84
C LYS A 322 -9.55 4.68 2.50
N PHE A 323 -8.74 3.86 1.84
CA PHE A 323 -9.06 3.38 0.50
C PHE A 323 -10.26 2.42 0.45
N ARG A 324 -10.51 1.61 1.50
CA ARG A 324 -11.68 0.72 1.53
C ARG A 324 -13.01 1.48 1.45
N ALA A 325 -13.04 2.74 1.88
CA ALA A 325 -14.23 3.56 1.83
C ALA A 325 -14.68 3.89 0.39
N ARG A 326 -13.80 3.71 -0.61
CA ARG A 326 -14.15 3.86 -2.02
C ARG A 326 -14.80 2.63 -2.63
N PHE A 327 -14.63 1.45 -2.06
CA PHE A 327 -15.08 0.19 -2.67
C PHE A 327 -16.60 0.17 -2.95
N ALA A 328 -17.42 0.51 -1.96
CA ALA A 328 -18.88 0.51 -2.13
C ALA A 328 -19.35 1.57 -3.12
N VAL A 329 -18.71 2.73 -3.17
CA VAL A 329 -18.98 3.79 -4.15
C VAL A 329 -18.74 3.29 -5.57
N LEU A 330 -17.56 2.70 -5.81
CA LEU A 330 -17.17 2.22 -7.13
C LEU A 330 -18.02 1.01 -7.58
N ALA A 331 -18.33 0.10 -6.65
CA ALA A 331 -19.22 -1.02 -6.93
C ALA A 331 -20.63 -0.56 -7.30
N GLU A 332 -21.21 0.39 -6.55
CA GLU A 332 -22.50 0.98 -6.84
C GLU A 332 -22.53 1.66 -8.22
N ILE A 333 -21.45 2.37 -8.60
CA ILE A 333 -21.31 2.99 -9.92
C ILE A 333 -21.35 1.94 -11.04
N VAL A 334 -20.58 0.85 -10.90
CA VAL A 334 -20.59 -0.23 -11.88
C VAL A 334 -21.98 -0.86 -12.00
N MET A 335 -22.63 -1.16 -10.88
CA MET A 335 -23.96 -1.74 -10.88
C MET A 335 -25.00 -0.81 -11.52
N LYS A 336 -24.93 0.49 -11.28
CA LYS A 336 -25.79 1.49 -11.92
C LYS A 336 -25.54 1.59 -13.43
N ARG A 337 -24.30 1.54 -13.89
CA ARG A 337 -23.94 1.53 -15.32
C ARG A 337 -24.51 0.31 -16.02
N GLU A 338 -24.52 -0.84 -15.34
CA GLU A 338 -25.06 -2.11 -15.82
C GLU A 338 -26.58 -2.28 -15.62
N ALA A 339 -27.27 -1.26 -15.10
CA ALA A 339 -28.67 -1.31 -14.73
C ALA A 339 -29.03 -2.51 -13.81
N LEU A 340 -28.09 -2.90 -12.95
CA LEU A 340 -28.28 -3.93 -11.94
C LEU A 340 -28.96 -3.35 -10.70
N PRO A 341 -29.78 -4.14 -9.99
CA PRO A 341 -30.38 -3.68 -8.74
C PRO A 341 -29.31 -3.46 -7.66
N VAL A 342 -29.37 -2.33 -6.99
CA VAL A 342 -28.54 -2.01 -5.82
C VAL A 342 -29.42 -2.08 -4.58
N ASP A 343 -28.98 -2.80 -3.56
CA ASP A 343 -29.66 -2.84 -2.28
C ASP A 343 -29.33 -1.61 -1.44
N ASP A 344 -30.27 -0.68 -1.34
CA ASP A 344 -30.12 0.55 -0.57
C ASP A 344 -29.78 0.28 0.91
N ALA A 345 -30.28 -0.81 1.51
CA ALA A 345 -30.00 -1.13 2.89
C ALA A 345 -28.51 -1.53 3.09
N THR A 346 -27.93 -2.22 2.12
CA THR A 346 -26.51 -2.55 2.12
C THR A 346 -25.65 -1.29 1.95
N ILE A 347 -26.03 -0.38 1.05
CA ILE A 347 -25.32 0.91 0.89
C ILE A 347 -25.38 1.74 2.18
N GLU A 348 -26.54 1.84 2.81
CA GLU A 348 -26.67 2.53 4.10
C GLU A 348 -25.84 1.87 5.21
N SER A 349 -25.64 0.55 5.17
CA SER A 349 -24.73 -0.14 6.09
C SER A 349 -23.27 0.28 5.87
N PHE A 350 -22.80 0.42 4.63
CA PHE A 350 -21.46 0.95 4.34
C PHE A 350 -21.30 2.39 4.84
N LYS A 351 -22.28 3.27 4.62
CA LYS A 351 -22.27 4.65 5.11
C LYS A 351 -22.25 4.72 6.63
N ALA A 352 -23.07 3.94 7.30
CA ALA A 352 -23.15 3.90 8.77
C ALA A 352 -21.85 3.41 9.44
N ASN A 353 -21.00 2.72 8.69
CA ASN A 353 -19.72 2.21 9.16
C ASN A 353 -18.50 2.97 8.61
N ASN A 354 -18.68 4.18 8.07
CA ASN A 354 -17.60 4.98 7.46
C ASN A 354 -16.82 4.23 6.38
N MET A 355 -17.51 3.40 5.60
CA MET A 355 -16.95 2.66 4.46
C MET A 355 -17.58 3.09 3.12
N TYR A 356 -18.02 4.35 3.04
CA TYR A 356 -18.61 4.95 1.84
C TYR A 356 -18.16 6.41 1.74
N LEU A 357 -17.15 6.66 0.91
CA LEU A 357 -16.59 7.97 0.63
C LEU A 357 -16.95 8.34 -0.81
N ASP A 358 -18.05 9.08 -1.02
CA ASP A 358 -18.59 9.42 -2.35
C ASP A 358 -17.89 10.62 -3.01
N ASP A 359 -17.36 11.52 -2.20
CA ASP A 359 -16.54 12.65 -2.66
C ASP A 359 -15.34 12.88 -1.71
N TYR A 360 -14.46 13.77 -2.10
CA TYR A 360 -13.25 14.13 -1.33
C TYR A 360 -13.37 15.47 -0.59
N ALA A 361 -14.53 16.12 -0.62
CA ALA A 361 -14.73 17.44 -0.02
C ALA A 361 -14.49 17.45 1.50
N CYS A 362 -14.72 16.31 2.17
CA CYS A 362 -14.41 16.19 3.60
C CYS A 362 -12.89 16.13 3.90
N CYS A 363 -12.06 15.84 2.90
CA CYS A 363 -10.61 15.80 3.05
C CYS A 363 -9.95 17.19 2.94
N GLU A 364 -10.71 18.19 2.46
CA GLU A 364 -10.27 19.60 2.36
C GLU A 364 -10.51 20.39 3.66
N VAL A 365 -11.13 19.78 4.65
CA VAL A 365 -11.42 20.45 5.93
C VAL A 365 -10.21 20.34 6.84
N ASP A 366 -9.58 21.49 7.13
CA ASP A 366 -8.68 21.65 8.27
C ASP A 366 -9.44 21.24 9.54
N CYS A 367 -9.30 20.00 9.96
CA CYS A 367 -9.78 19.56 11.26
C CYS A 367 -8.88 20.15 12.35
N THR A 368 -9.08 21.40 12.67
CA THR A 368 -8.59 22.01 13.92
C THR A 368 -9.46 21.50 15.06
N CYS A 369 -9.14 20.34 15.57
CA CYS A 369 -9.69 19.84 16.85
C CYS A 369 -8.71 20.09 17.97
#